data_385225606c5ff67f211ff61bf3ad6dfb
#
_entry.id   385225606c5ff67f211ff61bf3ad6dfb
#
_cell.length_a   1.000
_cell.length_b   1.000
_cell.length_c   1.000
_cell.angle_alpha   90.00
_cell.angle_beta   90.00
_cell.angle_gamma   90.00
#
_symmetry.space_group_name_H-M   'P 1'
#
loop_
_entity.id
_entity.type
_entity.pdbx_description
1 polymer ?
#
loop_
_entity_poly.entity_id
_entity_poly.type
_entity_poly.pdbx_seq_one_letter_code
_entity_poly.pdbx_strand_id
1 'polypeptide(L)'
;GEDSLTLTIRRGSGTGDGTTSTLTSRFPTSDAAVWAGQELTFRCVAPSGSKVTAVIHGQTVTMQQTAETAKNGIAATYQVPADLPEGELQDWGLVKYTMVWGGKTTSYESAGRLYAAGKNTTPAVLANTENVSLLTDYTDDSTFIATYHRGAKIPMVGCFQYNGTIFYEVAGGYISRDRATVAPTPAKETTIGEVSSVTEGRLTTITLPCGSYPAASAKREGALLTIYLENTALPESTEGIA
;
A
#
# COMPACT_ATOMS: atom_id res chain seq x y z
N GLY A 1 2.96 12.61 22.44
CA GLY A 1 4.06 11.96 21.74
C GLY A 1 3.94 12.29 20.28
N GLU A 2 4.99 12.83 19.66
CA GLU A 2 5.04 13.03 18.21
C GLU A 2 5.41 11.67 17.62
N ASP A 3 4.46 10.98 17.01
CA ASP A 3 4.71 9.79 16.22
C ASP A 3 5.13 10.24 14.82
N SER A 4 6.42 10.13 14.53
CA SER A 4 6.94 10.35 13.18
C SER A 4 7.08 9.00 12.48
N LEU A 5 6.33 8.78 11.40
CA LEU A 5 6.52 7.64 10.52
C LEU A 5 7.64 7.96 9.52
N THR A 6 8.77 7.32 9.69
CA THR A 6 9.90 7.44 8.74
C THR A 6 9.84 6.30 7.74
N LEU A 7 9.51 6.60 6.48
CA LEU A 7 9.60 5.64 5.38
C LEU A 7 11.08 5.37 5.05
N THR A 8 11.60 4.24 5.47
CA THR A 8 12.96 3.82 5.11
C THR A 8 12.95 2.99 3.85
N ILE A 9 13.41 3.56 2.73
CA ILE A 9 13.60 2.81 1.48
C ILE A 9 14.96 2.13 1.54
N ARG A 10 14.99 0.80 1.69
CA ARG A 10 16.23 0.02 1.66
C ARG A 10 16.64 -0.33 0.22
N ARG A 11 17.94 -0.39 0.00
CA ARG A 11 18.59 -0.67 -1.28
C ARG A 11 18.38 -2.13 -1.68
N GLY A 12 17.76 -2.38 -2.81
CA GLY A 12 17.85 -3.65 -3.51
C GLY A 12 19.01 -3.67 -4.49
N SER A 13 19.72 -4.76 -4.55
CA SER A 13 20.81 -5.00 -5.52
C SER A 13 20.27 -5.34 -6.90
N GLY A 14 19.67 -4.34 -7.58
CA GLY A 14 19.35 -4.47 -8.99
C GLY A 14 20.63 -4.25 -9.81
N THR A 15 21.21 -5.29 -10.37
CA THR A 15 22.26 -5.22 -11.40
C THR A 15 21.64 -4.73 -12.71
N GLY A 16 21.33 -3.46 -12.78
CA GLY A 16 21.00 -2.76 -14.02
C GLY A 16 22.29 -2.27 -14.66
N ASP A 17 22.70 -2.93 -15.70
CA ASP A 17 23.76 -2.51 -16.59
C ASP A 17 23.40 -1.16 -17.26
N GLY A 18 24.28 -0.18 -17.12
CA GLY A 18 24.04 1.26 -17.20
C GLY A 18 23.80 1.88 -18.59
N THR A 19 23.01 1.30 -19.47
CA THR A 19 22.75 1.78 -20.83
C THR A 19 21.28 2.12 -21.16
N THR A 20 20.43 2.35 -20.15
CA THR A 20 19.06 2.79 -20.44
C THR A 20 19.04 4.24 -20.94
N SER A 21 18.47 4.48 -22.13
CA SER A 21 18.17 5.81 -22.65
C SER A 21 16.84 6.39 -22.15
N THR A 22 16.20 5.71 -21.20
CA THR A 22 14.84 6.01 -20.71
C THR A 22 14.81 6.10 -19.19
N LEU A 23 13.78 6.77 -18.68
CA LEU A 23 13.50 6.84 -17.26
C LEU A 23 12.69 5.60 -16.82
N THR A 24 13.24 4.82 -15.89
CA THR A 24 12.61 3.57 -15.38
C THR A 24 12.40 3.59 -13.87
N SER A 25 11.71 2.60 -13.33
CA SER A 25 11.44 2.44 -11.89
C SER A 25 10.84 3.71 -11.25
N ARG A 26 9.96 4.39 -11.97
CA ARG A 26 9.32 5.63 -11.52
C ARG A 26 8.32 5.32 -10.40
N PHE A 27 8.51 5.96 -9.25
CA PHE A 27 7.57 5.88 -8.13
C PHE A 27 6.28 6.69 -8.45
N PRO A 28 5.11 6.19 -8.06
CA PRO A 28 4.87 4.82 -7.62
C PRO A 28 4.77 3.84 -8.81
N THR A 29 5.32 2.65 -8.63
CA THR A 29 5.28 1.59 -9.66
C THR A 29 3.95 0.84 -9.72
N SER A 30 3.10 1.05 -8.74
CA SER A 30 1.66 0.74 -8.69
C SER A 30 1.01 1.72 -7.72
N ASP A 31 -0.30 1.66 -7.55
CA ASP A 31 -1.00 2.56 -6.65
C ASP A 31 -0.36 2.58 -5.26
N ALA A 32 -0.19 3.77 -4.70
CA ALA A 32 0.44 4.00 -3.40
C ALA A 32 -0.33 5.04 -2.60
N ALA A 33 -0.20 4.98 -1.27
CA ALA A 33 -0.77 5.96 -0.36
C ALA A 33 0.32 6.68 0.43
N VAL A 34 0.06 7.95 0.73
CA VAL A 34 0.87 8.81 1.59
C VAL A 34 -0.05 9.51 2.59
N TRP A 35 0.50 9.96 3.73
CA TRP A 35 -0.27 10.55 4.80
C TRP A 35 0.05 12.04 4.98
N ALA A 36 -0.93 12.80 5.44
CA ALA A 36 -0.77 14.21 5.77
C ALA A 36 0.44 14.45 6.70
N GLY A 37 1.34 15.35 6.31
CA GLY A 37 2.56 15.66 7.04
C GLY A 37 3.72 14.68 6.88
N GLN A 38 3.55 13.63 6.07
CA GLN A 38 4.62 12.65 5.81
C GLN A 38 5.71 13.25 4.92
N GLU A 39 6.97 12.93 5.23
CA GLU A 39 8.07 13.12 4.30
C GLU A 39 8.17 11.90 3.37
N LEU A 40 7.88 12.10 2.09
CA LEU A 40 7.96 11.08 1.06
C LEU A 40 9.29 11.16 0.33
N THR A 41 10.14 10.15 0.48
CA THR A 41 11.31 9.96 -0.40
C THR A 41 10.96 9.04 -1.54
N PHE A 42 11.14 9.47 -2.77
CA PHE A 42 10.84 8.70 -3.98
C PHE A 42 12.01 8.65 -4.94
N ARG A 43 12.03 7.64 -5.80
CA ARG A 43 13.19 7.32 -6.66
C ARG A 43 12.76 6.93 -8.07
N CYS A 44 13.70 7.08 -8.99
CA CYS A 44 13.64 6.50 -10.33
C CYS A 44 15.05 6.18 -10.81
N VAL A 45 15.18 5.52 -11.95
CA VAL A 45 16.45 5.24 -12.60
C VAL A 45 16.50 6.01 -13.92
N ALA A 46 17.55 6.79 -14.13
CA ALA A 46 17.75 7.63 -15.31
C ALA A 46 19.14 7.46 -15.89
N PRO A 47 19.37 7.75 -17.18
CA PRO A 47 20.71 7.79 -17.77
C PRO A 47 21.62 8.75 -17.00
N SER A 48 22.92 8.44 -16.93
CA SER A 48 23.90 9.30 -16.28
C SER A 48 23.88 10.70 -16.91
N GLY A 49 23.99 11.74 -16.09
CA GLY A 49 23.93 13.14 -16.51
C GLY A 49 22.53 13.67 -16.84
N SER A 50 21.48 12.91 -16.60
CA SER A 50 20.10 13.38 -16.74
C SER A 50 19.74 14.40 -15.67
N LYS A 51 18.94 15.40 -16.07
CA LYS A 51 18.20 16.26 -15.14
C LYS A 51 16.76 15.78 -15.12
N VAL A 52 16.24 15.45 -13.95
CA VAL A 52 14.87 14.96 -13.80
C VAL A 52 14.11 15.81 -12.80
N THR A 53 12.89 16.13 -13.16
CA THR A 53 11.91 16.74 -12.25
C THR A 53 10.68 15.85 -12.17
N ALA A 54 10.02 15.84 -11.01
CA ALA A 54 8.73 15.19 -10.80
C ALA A 54 7.69 16.24 -10.43
N VAL A 55 6.47 16.08 -10.89
CA VAL A 55 5.31 16.89 -10.48
C VAL A 55 4.37 16.02 -9.68
N ILE A 56 4.19 16.37 -8.40
CA ILE A 56 3.31 15.70 -7.45
C ILE A 56 2.29 16.73 -6.99
N HIS A 57 1.01 16.44 -7.19
CA HIS A 57 -0.08 17.34 -6.77
C HIS A 57 0.17 18.82 -7.15
N GLY A 58 0.60 19.04 -8.40
CA GLY A 58 0.88 20.37 -8.95
C GLY A 58 2.23 21.00 -8.53
N GLN A 59 2.96 20.41 -7.60
CA GLN A 59 4.27 20.88 -7.16
C GLN A 59 5.40 20.19 -7.92
N THR A 60 6.37 20.98 -8.38
CA THR A 60 7.54 20.48 -9.08
C THR A 60 8.68 20.23 -8.11
N VAL A 61 9.22 19.02 -8.10
CA VAL A 61 10.34 18.59 -7.26
C VAL A 61 11.52 18.24 -8.18
N THR A 62 12.69 18.83 -7.90
CA THR A 62 13.93 18.48 -8.61
C THR A 62 14.55 17.24 -7.98
N MET A 63 14.84 16.23 -8.81
CA MET A 63 15.47 15.01 -8.36
C MET A 63 16.99 15.08 -8.47
N GLN A 64 17.68 14.46 -7.54
CA GLN A 64 19.15 14.49 -7.47
C GLN A 64 19.73 13.07 -7.41
N GLN A 65 20.90 12.90 -7.99
CA GLN A 65 21.67 11.68 -7.85
C GLN A 65 22.15 11.57 -6.40
N THR A 66 21.92 10.44 -5.75
CA THR A 66 22.40 10.17 -4.40
C THR A 66 23.58 9.20 -4.45
N ALA A 67 24.52 9.34 -3.51
CA ALA A 67 25.69 8.46 -3.41
C ALA A 67 25.31 6.99 -3.13
N GLU A 68 24.14 6.76 -2.56
CA GLU A 68 23.64 5.42 -2.20
C GLU A 68 22.86 4.74 -3.33
N THR A 69 22.53 5.46 -4.40
CA THR A 69 21.80 4.85 -5.51
C THR A 69 22.77 4.07 -6.39
N ALA A 70 22.45 2.81 -6.65
CA ALA A 70 23.13 2.04 -7.69
C ALA A 70 23.21 2.89 -8.96
N LYS A 71 24.24 2.65 -9.78
CA LYS A 71 24.51 3.39 -11.02
C LYS A 71 23.22 3.92 -11.66
N ASN A 72 23.09 5.26 -11.77
CA ASN A 72 21.97 5.98 -12.38
C ASN A 72 20.67 6.12 -11.57
N GLY A 73 20.65 5.78 -10.29
CA GLY A 73 19.51 6.07 -9.44
C GLY A 73 19.47 7.54 -9.02
N ILE A 74 18.33 8.15 -9.07
CA ILE A 74 18.07 9.51 -8.62
C ILE A 74 16.89 9.52 -7.65
N ALA A 75 16.91 10.43 -6.69
CA ALA A 75 15.89 10.54 -5.65
C ALA A 75 15.51 12.00 -5.40
N ALA A 76 14.36 12.17 -4.78
CA ALA A 76 13.94 13.44 -4.21
C ALA A 76 13.08 13.18 -2.98
N THR A 77 12.97 14.21 -2.16
CA THR A 77 12.06 14.24 -1.02
C THR A 77 10.93 15.23 -1.30
N TYR A 78 9.72 14.85 -0.94
CA TYR A 78 8.52 15.67 -1.04
C TYR A 78 7.81 15.69 0.30
N GLN A 79 7.52 16.89 0.80
CA GLN A 79 6.75 17.05 2.03
C GLN A 79 5.26 17.05 1.70
N VAL A 80 4.54 16.01 2.13
CA VAL A 80 3.08 15.94 2.00
C VAL A 80 2.46 17.04 2.85
N PRO A 81 1.52 17.86 2.34
CA PRO A 81 0.84 18.88 3.13
C PRO A 81 0.21 18.29 4.40
N ALA A 82 0.40 18.99 5.53
CA ALA A 82 -0.16 18.55 6.82
C ALA A 82 -1.63 18.95 7.01
N ASP A 83 -2.15 19.81 6.16
CA ASP A 83 -3.49 20.40 6.18
C ASP A 83 -4.47 19.74 5.21
N LEU A 84 -4.18 18.50 4.80
CA LEU A 84 -5.12 17.72 3.98
C LEU A 84 -6.44 17.52 4.75
N PRO A 85 -7.59 17.54 4.03
CA PRO A 85 -8.91 17.38 4.64
C PRO A 85 -9.01 16.11 5.49
N GLU A 86 -9.53 16.29 6.70
CA GLU A 86 -9.71 15.17 7.64
C GLU A 86 -10.77 14.19 7.16
N GLY A 87 -10.53 12.91 7.35
CA GLY A 87 -11.44 11.84 6.95
C GLY A 87 -11.48 11.56 5.43
N GLU A 88 -10.69 12.28 4.63
CA GLU A 88 -10.67 12.14 3.18
C GLU A 88 -9.42 11.42 2.67
N LEU A 89 -9.63 10.61 1.63
CA LEU A 89 -8.57 10.04 0.80
C LEU A 89 -8.65 10.71 -0.58
N GLN A 90 -7.66 11.53 -0.89
CA GLN A 90 -7.59 12.27 -2.15
C GLN A 90 -6.83 11.47 -3.20
N ASP A 91 -7.35 11.39 -4.41
CA ASP A 91 -6.64 10.85 -5.56
C ASP A 91 -5.80 11.97 -6.21
N TRP A 92 -4.50 11.93 -6.01
CA TRP A 92 -3.55 12.89 -6.60
C TRP A 92 -3.15 12.52 -8.03
N GLY A 93 -3.58 11.36 -8.51
CA GLY A 93 -3.31 10.89 -9.87
C GLY A 93 -1.90 10.35 -10.07
N LEU A 94 -1.46 10.36 -11.30
CA LEU A 94 -0.12 9.89 -11.68
C LEU A 94 0.92 10.97 -11.39
N VAL A 95 2.09 10.55 -10.92
CA VAL A 95 3.26 11.43 -10.81
C VAL A 95 3.84 11.63 -12.21
N LYS A 96 3.99 12.89 -12.62
CA LYS A 96 4.55 13.25 -13.94
C LYS A 96 6.02 13.55 -13.80
N TYR A 97 6.83 12.91 -14.63
CA TYR A 97 8.27 13.07 -14.66
C TYR A 97 8.70 13.75 -15.96
N THR A 98 9.66 14.67 -15.87
CA THR A 98 10.32 15.25 -17.04
C THR A 98 11.82 15.01 -16.93
N MET A 99 12.38 14.36 -17.94
CA MET A 99 13.81 14.10 -18.06
C MET A 99 14.41 14.92 -19.20
N VAL A 100 15.52 15.60 -18.90
CA VAL A 100 16.36 16.26 -19.90
C VAL A 100 17.69 15.50 -19.99
N TRP A 101 17.97 14.91 -21.14
CA TRP A 101 19.18 14.13 -21.39
C TRP A 101 19.58 14.20 -22.86
N GLY A 102 20.90 14.39 -23.14
CA GLY A 102 21.41 14.47 -24.49
C GLY A 102 20.76 15.58 -25.34
N GLY A 103 20.40 16.71 -24.71
CA GLY A 103 19.70 17.82 -25.36
C GLY A 103 18.21 17.57 -25.69
N LYS A 104 17.65 16.42 -25.28
CA LYS A 104 16.25 16.08 -25.49
C LYS A 104 15.49 16.16 -24.18
N THR A 105 14.24 16.62 -24.25
CA THR A 105 13.28 16.61 -23.15
C THR A 105 12.24 15.53 -23.41
N THR A 106 12.02 14.66 -22.44
CA THR A 106 11.03 13.58 -22.54
C THR A 106 10.20 13.53 -21.27
N SER A 107 8.90 13.36 -21.42
CA SER A 107 7.96 13.24 -20.30
C SER A 107 7.52 11.80 -20.12
N TYR A 108 7.30 11.43 -18.85
CA TYR A 108 6.86 10.11 -18.42
C TYR A 108 5.84 10.26 -17.30
N GLU A 109 5.08 9.21 -17.05
CA GLU A 109 4.19 9.13 -15.90
C GLU A 109 4.56 7.90 -15.06
N SER A 110 4.21 7.92 -13.78
CA SER A 110 4.28 6.73 -12.92
C SER A 110 3.33 5.64 -13.44
N ALA A 111 3.57 4.40 -13.07
CA ALA A 111 2.67 3.30 -13.43
C ALA A 111 1.44 3.24 -12.53
N GLY A 112 1.59 3.68 -11.28
CA GLY A 112 0.51 3.76 -10.30
C GLY A 112 0.10 5.18 -9.97
N ARG A 113 -1.07 5.30 -9.35
CA ARG A 113 -1.63 6.56 -8.82
C ARG A 113 -1.13 6.78 -7.41
N LEU A 114 -1.05 8.03 -7.01
CA LEU A 114 -0.74 8.44 -5.65
C LEU A 114 -2.00 8.92 -4.97
N TYR A 115 -2.31 8.34 -3.82
CA TYR A 115 -3.42 8.74 -2.97
C TYR A 115 -2.87 9.41 -1.71
N ALA A 116 -3.51 10.48 -1.26
CA ALA A 116 -3.11 11.20 -0.06
C ALA A 116 -4.21 11.14 1.00
N ALA A 117 -3.87 10.62 2.16
CA ALA A 117 -4.77 10.50 3.30
C ALA A 117 -4.65 11.74 4.20
N GLY A 118 -5.78 12.37 4.47
CA GLY A 118 -5.88 13.42 5.47
C GLY A 118 -5.70 12.90 6.90
N LYS A 119 -5.71 13.80 7.88
CA LYS A 119 -5.68 13.41 9.29
C LYS A 119 -6.87 12.49 9.61
N ASN A 120 -6.65 11.55 10.52
CA ASN A 120 -7.68 10.59 10.95
C ASN A 120 -8.29 9.78 9.78
N THR A 121 -7.55 9.66 8.68
CA THR A 121 -7.94 8.85 7.53
C THR A 121 -7.06 7.62 7.44
N THR A 122 -7.67 6.46 7.42
CA THR A 122 -6.96 5.19 7.23
C THR A 122 -7.17 4.72 5.80
N PRO A 123 -6.17 4.82 4.90
CA PRO A 123 -6.25 4.19 3.59
C PRO A 123 -6.50 2.70 3.73
N ALA A 124 -7.03 2.08 2.69
CA ALA A 124 -7.22 0.64 2.67
C ALA A 124 -6.52 0.00 1.47
N VAL A 125 -6.07 -1.21 1.67
CA VAL A 125 -5.68 -2.13 0.59
C VAL A 125 -6.92 -2.89 0.15
N LEU A 126 -7.21 -2.88 -1.14
CA LEU A 126 -8.27 -3.69 -1.75
C LEU A 126 -7.67 -4.97 -2.32
N ALA A 127 -8.11 -6.11 -1.84
CA ALA A 127 -7.75 -7.41 -2.41
C ALA A 127 -8.44 -7.59 -3.78
N ASN A 128 -7.67 -7.64 -4.86
CA ASN A 128 -8.18 -7.73 -6.23
C ASN A 128 -8.41 -9.16 -6.70
N THR A 129 -7.78 -10.12 -6.05
CA THR A 129 -7.85 -11.55 -6.40
C THR A 129 -8.23 -12.38 -5.18
N GLU A 130 -8.62 -13.62 -5.41
CA GLU A 130 -8.69 -14.60 -4.34
C GLU A 130 -7.29 -14.89 -3.78
N ASN A 131 -7.20 -15.18 -2.50
CA ASN A 131 -5.96 -15.58 -1.83
C ASN A 131 -4.84 -14.53 -1.90
N VAL A 132 -5.13 -13.31 -1.47
CA VAL A 132 -4.12 -12.27 -1.26
C VAL A 132 -3.34 -12.60 0.02
N SER A 133 -2.06 -12.86 -0.11
CA SER A 133 -1.22 -13.31 1.01
C SER A 133 -0.81 -12.14 1.91
N LEU A 134 -0.96 -12.36 3.21
CA LEU A 134 -0.29 -11.59 4.25
C LEU A 134 1.05 -12.25 4.55
N LEU A 135 2.11 -11.47 4.51
CA LEU A 135 3.50 -11.90 4.67
C LEU A 135 4.11 -11.31 5.94
N THR A 136 5.03 -12.03 6.56
CA THR A 136 5.75 -11.55 7.77
C THR A 136 6.68 -10.39 7.47
N ASP A 137 7.20 -10.31 6.25
CA ASP A 137 8.18 -9.31 5.82
C ASP A 137 7.97 -9.01 4.32
N TYR A 138 8.61 -7.96 3.83
CA TYR A 138 8.67 -7.55 2.42
C TYR A 138 9.93 -8.05 1.70
N THR A 139 10.78 -8.82 2.37
CA THR A 139 12.01 -9.41 1.82
C THR A 139 11.77 -10.81 1.24
N ASP A 140 12.79 -11.36 0.59
CA ASP A 140 12.73 -12.72 0.02
C ASP A 140 12.62 -13.81 1.09
N ASP A 141 12.96 -13.49 2.35
CA ASP A 141 12.86 -14.41 3.50
C ASP A 141 11.46 -14.38 4.16
N SER A 142 10.52 -13.67 3.56
CA SER A 142 9.17 -13.54 4.10
C SER A 142 8.44 -14.88 4.15
N THR A 143 7.66 -15.08 5.22
CA THR A 143 6.81 -16.26 5.38
C THR A 143 5.33 -15.87 5.31
N PHE A 144 4.52 -16.81 4.87
CA PHE A 144 3.09 -16.67 4.81
C PHE A 144 2.47 -16.67 6.23
N ILE A 145 1.55 -15.74 6.49
CA ILE A 145 0.79 -15.66 7.75
C ILE A 145 -0.66 -16.06 7.54
N ALA A 146 -1.33 -15.39 6.58
CA ALA A 146 -2.76 -15.52 6.36
C ALA A 146 -3.13 -15.15 4.91
N THR A 147 -4.38 -15.37 4.56
CA THR A 147 -4.92 -15.06 3.23
C THR A 147 -6.16 -14.20 3.36
N TYR A 148 -6.24 -13.15 2.57
CA TYR A 148 -7.44 -12.34 2.40
C TYR A 148 -8.17 -12.73 1.12
N HIS A 149 -9.49 -12.68 1.16
CA HIS A 149 -10.34 -12.97 0.01
C HIS A 149 -10.56 -11.73 -0.85
N ARG A 150 -10.90 -11.96 -2.10
CA ARG A 150 -11.24 -10.90 -3.05
C ARG A 150 -12.31 -9.95 -2.50
N GLY A 151 -12.08 -8.65 -2.65
CA GLY A 151 -12.98 -7.61 -2.18
C GLY A 151 -12.73 -7.15 -0.75
N ALA A 152 -11.88 -7.86 0.03
CA ALA A 152 -11.51 -7.42 1.37
C ALA A 152 -10.82 -6.04 1.30
N LYS A 153 -11.24 -5.13 2.19
CA LYS A 153 -10.61 -3.83 2.41
C LYS A 153 -9.83 -3.88 3.72
N ILE A 154 -8.52 -3.98 3.59
CA ILE A 154 -7.61 -4.16 4.72
C ILE A 154 -7.06 -2.77 5.12
N PRO A 155 -7.24 -2.31 6.37
CA PRO A 155 -6.67 -1.05 6.83
C PRO A 155 -5.15 -1.01 6.63
N MET A 156 -4.66 0.06 6.01
CA MET A 156 -3.24 0.26 5.71
C MET A 156 -2.61 1.18 6.75
N VAL A 157 -1.46 0.79 7.27
CA VAL A 157 -0.67 1.58 8.22
C VAL A 157 0.60 2.15 7.60
N GLY A 158 1.03 1.59 6.47
CA GLY A 158 2.20 2.05 5.72
C GLY A 158 2.14 1.65 4.25
N CYS A 159 2.89 2.38 3.42
CA CYS A 159 3.04 2.09 2.01
C CYS A 159 4.42 2.54 1.55
N PHE A 160 5.18 1.64 0.91
CA PHE A 160 6.53 1.95 0.44
C PHE A 160 6.92 1.11 -0.77
N GLN A 161 7.99 1.54 -1.44
CA GLN A 161 8.55 0.80 -2.57
C GLN A 161 9.86 0.12 -2.18
N TYR A 162 9.94 -1.18 -2.37
CA TYR A 162 11.15 -1.98 -2.19
C TYR A 162 11.45 -2.76 -3.48
N ASN A 163 12.65 -2.69 -3.98
CA ASN A 163 13.07 -3.35 -5.24
C ASN A 163 12.12 -3.11 -6.43
N GLY A 164 11.55 -1.91 -6.54
CA GLY A 164 10.59 -1.57 -7.60
C GLY A 164 9.18 -2.12 -7.39
N THR A 165 8.92 -2.80 -6.30
CA THR A 165 7.59 -3.31 -5.90
C THR A 165 7.00 -2.44 -4.80
N ILE A 166 5.73 -2.09 -4.89
CA ILE A 166 4.99 -1.45 -3.81
C ILE A 166 4.55 -2.54 -2.82
N PHE A 167 4.79 -2.28 -1.56
CA PHE A 167 4.30 -3.05 -0.43
C PHE A 167 3.36 -2.19 0.41
N TYR A 168 2.30 -2.80 0.85
CA TYR A 168 1.34 -2.23 1.78
C TYR A 168 1.55 -2.87 3.14
N GLU A 169 1.89 -2.04 4.11
CA GLU A 169 1.98 -2.45 5.50
C GLU A 169 0.58 -2.39 6.12
N VAL A 170 0.18 -3.49 6.73
CA VAL A 170 -1.12 -3.66 7.40
C VAL A 170 -0.92 -4.22 8.80
N ALA A 171 -1.95 -4.30 9.60
CA ALA A 171 -1.84 -4.93 10.91
C ALA A 171 -1.31 -6.36 10.76
N GLY A 172 -0.17 -6.62 11.39
CA GLY A 172 0.45 -7.95 11.44
C GLY A 172 1.31 -8.35 10.24
N GLY A 173 1.53 -7.50 9.23
CA GLY A 173 2.43 -7.86 8.13
C GLY A 173 2.32 -7.01 6.88
N TYR A 174 2.64 -7.62 5.75
CA TYR A 174 2.80 -6.93 4.47
C TYR A 174 2.03 -7.61 3.34
N ILE A 175 1.49 -6.81 2.45
CA ILE A 175 0.82 -7.26 1.21
C ILE A 175 1.56 -6.65 0.03
N SER A 176 1.92 -7.46 -0.98
CA SER A 176 2.52 -6.96 -2.20
C SER A 176 1.45 -6.49 -3.21
N ARG A 177 1.85 -5.58 -4.10
CA ARG A 177 0.98 -5.02 -5.15
C ARG A 177 0.39 -6.04 -6.12
N ASP A 178 1.00 -7.23 -6.23
CA ASP A 178 0.70 -8.15 -7.33
C ASP A 178 -0.75 -8.64 -7.34
N ARG A 179 -1.40 -8.59 -6.18
CA ARG A 179 -2.79 -9.05 -6.00
C ARG A 179 -3.68 -8.04 -5.29
N ALA A 180 -3.16 -6.85 -5.02
CA ALA A 180 -3.85 -5.82 -4.27
C ALA A 180 -3.54 -4.41 -4.81
N THR A 181 -4.37 -3.44 -4.49
CA THR A 181 -4.19 -2.03 -4.83
C THR A 181 -4.71 -1.14 -3.70
N VAL A 182 -4.48 0.16 -3.79
CA VAL A 182 -5.12 1.11 -2.88
C VAL A 182 -6.61 1.18 -3.19
N ALA A 183 -7.44 1.02 -2.18
CA ALA A 183 -8.88 1.22 -2.34
C ALA A 183 -9.20 2.70 -2.61
N PRO A 184 -10.17 3.02 -3.48
CA PRO A 184 -10.54 4.41 -3.77
C PRO A 184 -11.21 5.13 -2.59
N THR A 185 -11.56 4.40 -1.55
CA THR A 185 -12.17 4.93 -0.32
C THR A 185 -11.44 4.43 0.90
N PRO A 186 -11.36 5.25 1.99
CA PRO A 186 -10.73 4.83 3.23
C PRO A 186 -11.33 3.55 3.82
N ALA A 187 -10.58 2.89 4.68
CA ALA A 187 -11.10 1.83 5.52
C ALA A 187 -12.16 2.43 6.47
N LYS A 188 -13.28 1.72 6.58
CA LYS A 188 -14.34 2.06 7.55
C LYS A 188 -14.56 0.83 8.43
N GLU A 189 -14.74 1.09 9.71
CA GLU A 189 -15.21 0.05 10.63
C GLU A 189 -16.55 -0.49 10.14
N THR A 190 -16.70 -1.81 10.15
CA THR A 190 -17.98 -2.47 9.89
C THR A 190 -18.50 -3.11 11.17
N THR A 191 -19.81 -3.20 11.30
CA THR A 191 -20.44 -3.89 12.44
C THR A 191 -20.94 -5.25 11.97
N ILE A 192 -20.71 -6.28 12.78
CA ILE A 192 -21.30 -7.61 12.57
C ILE A 192 -22.73 -7.56 13.09
N GLY A 193 -23.65 -8.10 12.30
CA GLY A 193 -25.01 -8.37 12.74
C GLY A 193 -25.12 -9.66 13.54
N GLU A 194 -26.34 -10.15 13.70
CA GLU A 194 -26.60 -11.39 14.42
C GLU A 194 -25.97 -12.60 13.71
N VAL A 195 -25.08 -13.30 14.41
CA VAL A 195 -24.40 -14.49 13.88
C VAL A 195 -25.36 -15.66 13.89
N SER A 196 -25.43 -16.39 12.79
CA SER A 196 -26.23 -17.59 12.68
C SER A 196 -25.41 -18.78 12.18
N SER A 197 -25.85 -19.99 12.53
CA SER A 197 -25.24 -21.22 12.02
C SER A 197 -26.28 -22.22 11.60
N VAL A 198 -26.04 -22.93 10.50
CA VAL A 198 -26.87 -24.03 10.00
C VAL A 198 -25.98 -25.21 9.72
N THR A 199 -26.37 -26.40 10.22
CA THR A 199 -25.64 -27.65 9.94
C THR A 199 -26.49 -28.57 9.07
N GLU A 200 -25.92 -28.92 7.92
CA GLU A 200 -26.53 -29.88 6.97
C GLU A 200 -25.57 -31.04 6.75
N GLY A 201 -25.88 -32.20 7.30
CA GLY A 201 -25.02 -33.37 7.26
C GLY A 201 -23.67 -33.15 7.95
N ARG A 202 -22.58 -33.04 7.17
CA ARG A 202 -21.23 -32.78 7.68
C ARG A 202 -20.76 -31.34 7.50
N LEU A 203 -21.57 -30.48 6.91
CA LEU A 203 -21.27 -29.10 6.64
C LEU A 203 -21.98 -28.21 7.66
N THR A 204 -21.21 -27.38 8.35
CA THR A 204 -21.74 -26.28 9.15
C THR A 204 -21.43 -24.97 8.47
N THR A 205 -22.45 -24.21 8.14
CA THR A 205 -22.32 -22.85 7.58
C THR A 205 -22.55 -21.84 8.70
N ILE A 206 -21.58 -20.98 8.93
CA ILE A 206 -21.68 -19.85 9.86
C ILE A 206 -21.85 -18.58 9.03
N THR A 207 -22.90 -17.83 9.29
CA THR A 207 -23.19 -16.57 8.60
C THR A 207 -22.94 -15.40 9.54
N LEU A 208 -22.07 -14.48 9.09
CA LEU A 208 -21.68 -13.25 9.78
C LEU A 208 -22.15 -12.07 8.93
N PRO A 209 -23.37 -11.55 9.11
CA PRO A 209 -23.83 -10.40 8.35
C PRO A 209 -23.00 -9.16 8.68
N CYS A 210 -22.52 -8.46 7.68
CA CYS A 210 -21.71 -7.24 7.86
C CYS A 210 -22.12 -6.18 6.83
N GLY A 211 -22.01 -4.91 7.22
CA GLY A 211 -22.36 -3.78 6.37
C GLY A 211 -21.38 -3.57 5.20
N SER A 212 -20.15 -4.05 5.33
CA SER A 212 -19.13 -4.10 4.27
C SER A 212 -18.29 -5.37 4.43
N TYR A 213 -17.61 -5.80 3.38
CA TYR A 213 -16.79 -7.02 3.43
C TYR A 213 -15.55 -6.78 4.30
N PRO A 214 -15.45 -7.35 5.51
CA PRO A 214 -14.28 -7.17 6.37
C PRO A 214 -13.08 -7.95 5.85
N ALA A 215 -11.89 -7.53 6.22
CA ALA A 215 -10.72 -8.37 6.09
C ALA A 215 -10.84 -9.52 7.09
N ALA A 216 -10.83 -10.74 6.61
CA ALA A 216 -10.99 -11.92 7.42
C ALA A 216 -9.83 -12.89 7.21
N SER A 217 -9.34 -13.46 8.31
CA SER A 217 -8.42 -14.59 8.29
C SER A 217 -8.91 -15.69 9.21
N ALA A 218 -8.52 -16.93 8.97
CA ALA A 218 -8.92 -18.07 9.76
C ALA A 218 -7.73 -18.94 10.15
N LYS A 219 -7.71 -19.39 11.40
CA LYS A 219 -6.72 -20.34 11.92
C LYS A 219 -7.42 -21.54 12.54
N ARG A 220 -6.95 -22.73 12.21
CA ARG A 220 -7.44 -23.98 12.80
C ARG A 220 -6.38 -24.60 13.71
N GLU A 221 -6.78 -24.90 14.94
CA GLU A 221 -5.95 -25.62 15.91
C GLU A 221 -6.76 -26.81 16.46
N GLY A 222 -6.46 -28.00 15.98
CA GLY A 222 -7.23 -29.19 16.32
C GLY A 222 -8.71 -29.08 15.88
N ALA A 223 -9.62 -29.10 16.85
CA ALA A 223 -11.05 -28.93 16.61
C ALA A 223 -11.52 -27.46 16.65
N LEU A 224 -10.66 -26.54 17.07
CA LEU A 224 -10.98 -25.12 17.15
C LEU A 224 -10.69 -24.42 15.83
N LEU A 225 -11.68 -23.71 15.29
CA LEU A 225 -11.55 -22.77 14.18
C LEU A 225 -11.72 -21.35 14.74
N THR A 226 -10.67 -20.54 14.64
CA THR A 226 -10.70 -19.12 15.02
C THR A 226 -10.77 -18.27 13.75
N ILE A 227 -11.75 -17.38 13.68
CA ILE A 227 -11.91 -16.42 12.60
C ILE A 227 -11.58 -15.05 13.16
N TYR A 228 -10.61 -14.38 12.57
CA TYR A 228 -10.22 -13.01 12.89
C TYR A 228 -10.84 -12.08 11.85
N LEU A 229 -11.53 -11.06 12.32
CA LEU A 229 -12.13 -10.03 11.49
C LEU A 229 -11.47 -8.69 11.84
N GLU A 230 -10.85 -8.05 10.85
CA GLU A 230 -10.17 -6.78 11.04
C GLU A 230 -11.15 -5.62 10.86
N ASN A 231 -10.91 -4.54 11.58
CA ASN A 231 -11.69 -3.30 11.50
C ASN A 231 -13.20 -3.54 11.63
N THR A 232 -13.57 -4.38 12.60
CA THR A 232 -14.93 -4.86 12.77
C THR A 232 -15.35 -4.69 14.22
N ALA A 233 -16.47 -3.99 14.43
CA ALA A 233 -17.10 -3.88 15.75
C ALA A 233 -18.08 -5.03 15.98
N LEU A 234 -18.08 -5.55 17.21
CA LEU A 234 -19.09 -6.50 17.64
C LEU A 234 -20.44 -5.78 17.87
N PRO A 235 -21.58 -6.46 17.70
CA PRO A 235 -22.88 -5.91 18.05
C PRO A 235 -22.93 -5.59 19.55
N GLU A 236 -23.72 -4.60 19.94
CA GLU A 236 -23.84 -4.15 21.33
C GLU A 236 -24.34 -5.24 22.29
N SER A 237 -25.02 -6.27 21.78
CA SER A 237 -25.42 -7.44 22.55
C SER A 237 -24.74 -8.71 22.01
N THR A 238 -23.75 -9.21 22.73
CA THR A 238 -23.14 -10.54 22.49
C THR A 238 -23.74 -11.63 23.37
N GLU A 239 -24.88 -11.39 24.01
CA GLU A 239 -25.57 -12.40 24.81
C GLU A 239 -26.12 -13.51 23.88
N GLY A 240 -25.49 -14.67 23.92
CA GLY A 240 -26.02 -15.88 23.30
C GLY A 240 -25.14 -16.56 22.24
N ILE A 241 -23.89 -16.12 22.02
CA ILE A 241 -22.95 -16.88 21.23
C ILE A 241 -22.10 -17.75 22.17
N ALA A 242 -22.65 -18.88 22.59
CA ALA A 242 -21.94 -19.93 23.32
C ALA A 242 -21.88 -21.19 22.44
#